data_4dde77ff6c7c031d2b279598f56ffc00
#
_entry.id   4dde77ff6c7c031d2b279598f56ffc00
#
_cell.length_a   1.000
_cell.length_b   1.000
_cell.length_c   1.000
_cell.angle_alpha   90.00
_cell.angle_beta   90.00
_cell.angle_gamma   90.00
#
_symmetry.space_group_name_H-M   'P 1'
#
loop_
_entity.id
_entity.type
_entity.pdbx_description
1 polymer ?
#
loop_
_entity_poly.entity_id
_entity_poly.type
_entity_poly.pdbx_seq_one_letter_code
_entity_poly.pdbx_strand_id
1 'polypeptide(L)'
;METFFNIRYEFDRNTVHNRLRKTIQEKRPGYICVADGNILALVHRDADYRRTVDEAMFSICDSSWVPLFLRHLYGIRRSHYCGAQMFRDVVEGSSYRMAFLGGGAQVLRDLRTGITPWNPAVAGMPFVELPFCPVEEFDYSAIAARLNDSGADIIWVALGAPKQEQFMQRLLPHLSHGVMIGVGAVFNFYSGHVRRAPAWMRSLHLEFLYRIFTEPRKQLKRCRDILITLPSIFFKEKSGQKLPCF
;
A
#
# COMPACT_ATOMS: atom_id res chain seq x y z
N MET A 1 -12.70 -4.77 11.26
CA MET A 1 -12.02 -3.49 10.99
C MET A 1 -11.91 -2.70 12.29
N GLU A 2 -10.73 -2.24 12.63
CA GLU A 2 -10.42 -1.58 13.91
C GLU A 2 -9.68 -0.29 13.63
N THR A 3 -9.95 0.77 14.41
CA THR A 3 -9.26 2.06 14.26
C THR A 3 -8.19 2.19 15.33
N PHE A 4 -6.93 2.30 14.91
CA PHE A 4 -5.80 2.58 15.76
C PHE A 4 -4.95 3.67 15.16
N PHE A 5 -4.45 4.57 15.96
CA PHE A 5 -3.57 5.65 15.51
C PHE A 5 -4.15 6.43 14.33
N ASN A 6 -5.44 6.73 14.37
CA ASN A 6 -6.19 7.41 13.31
C ASN A 6 -6.20 6.69 11.93
N ILE A 7 -5.95 5.39 11.89
CA ILE A 7 -6.05 4.58 10.67
C ILE A 7 -7.00 3.41 10.90
N ARG A 8 -7.89 3.16 9.93
CA ARG A 8 -8.81 2.02 9.93
C ARG A 8 -8.11 0.80 9.36
N TYR A 9 -7.67 -0.10 10.26
CA TYR A 9 -6.95 -1.32 9.88
C TYR A 9 -7.87 -2.54 9.73
N GLU A 10 -7.51 -3.38 8.76
CA GLU A 10 -7.93 -4.78 8.73
C GLU A 10 -6.67 -5.66 8.87
N PHE A 11 -6.60 -6.41 9.96
CA PHE A 11 -5.44 -7.25 10.26
C PHE A 11 -5.61 -8.71 9.84
N ASP A 12 -6.86 -9.16 9.73
CA ASP A 12 -7.15 -10.54 9.37
C ASP A 12 -7.10 -10.74 7.86
N ARG A 13 -6.16 -11.59 7.41
CA ARG A 13 -5.93 -11.88 6.00
C ARG A 13 -7.18 -12.40 5.29
N ASN A 14 -7.92 -13.31 5.92
CA ASN A 14 -9.12 -13.88 5.31
C ASN A 14 -10.20 -12.81 5.14
N THR A 15 -10.36 -11.96 6.13
CA THR A 15 -11.29 -10.81 6.07
C THR A 15 -10.90 -9.84 4.96
N VAL A 16 -9.60 -9.53 4.78
CA VAL A 16 -9.11 -8.70 3.67
C VAL A 16 -9.52 -9.29 2.33
N HIS A 17 -9.24 -10.59 2.10
CA HIS A 17 -9.60 -11.27 0.85
C HIS A 17 -11.11 -11.37 0.63
N ASN A 18 -11.89 -11.61 1.68
CA ASN A 18 -13.36 -11.66 1.59
C ASN A 18 -13.96 -10.30 1.24
N ARG A 19 -13.45 -9.20 1.85
CA ARG A 19 -13.87 -7.83 1.53
C ARG A 19 -13.52 -7.47 0.08
N LEU A 20 -12.29 -7.79 -0.33
CA LEU A 20 -11.82 -7.58 -1.71
C LEU A 20 -12.76 -8.30 -2.70
N ARG A 21 -13.00 -9.58 -2.49
CA ARG A 21 -13.90 -10.40 -3.33
C ARG A 21 -15.30 -9.80 -3.41
N LYS A 22 -15.87 -9.44 -2.26
CA LYS A 22 -17.22 -8.84 -2.21
C LYS A 22 -17.29 -7.54 -3.02
N THR A 23 -16.32 -6.64 -2.85
CA THR A 23 -16.28 -5.37 -3.57
C THR A 23 -16.15 -5.56 -5.08
N ILE A 24 -15.32 -6.52 -5.52
CA ILE A 24 -15.18 -6.88 -6.93
C ILE A 24 -16.50 -7.45 -7.49
N GLN A 25 -17.17 -8.35 -6.76
CA GLN A 25 -18.46 -8.93 -7.18
C GLN A 25 -19.57 -7.87 -7.29
N GLU A 26 -19.55 -6.88 -6.39
CA GLU A 26 -20.49 -5.75 -6.42
C GLU A 26 -20.13 -4.70 -7.49
N LYS A 27 -19.04 -4.90 -8.22
CA LYS A 27 -18.51 -3.95 -9.22
C LYS A 27 -18.39 -2.53 -8.69
N ARG A 28 -18.03 -2.37 -7.42
CA ARG A 28 -17.81 -1.06 -6.81
C ARG A 28 -16.34 -0.68 -6.90
N PRO A 29 -16.02 0.55 -7.36
CA PRO A 29 -14.66 1.04 -7.28
C PRO A 29 -14.28 1.34 -5.83
N GLY A 30 -12.99 1.21 -5.52
CA GLY A 30 -12.47 1.52 -4.20
C GLY A 30 -10.95 1.48 -4.16
N TYR A 31 -10.37 1.82 -3.01
CA TYR A 31 -8.94 1.62 -2.81
C TYR A 31 -8.59 1.15 -1.40
N ILE A 32 -7.46 0.47 -1.31
CA ILE A 32 -6.88 -0.07 -0.10
C ILE A 32 -5.49 0.55 0.09
N CYS A 33 -5.23 1.12 1.26
CA CYS A 33 -3.92 1.60 1.63
C CYS A 33 -3.08 0.49 2.28
N VAL A 34 -1.79 0.47 1.97
CA VAL A 34 -0.81 -0.45 2.57
C VAL A 34 0.02 0.34 3.57
N ALA A 35 -0.52 0.45 4.79
CA ALA A 35 -0.05 1.40 5.79
C ALA A 35 1.23 0.94 6.50
N ASP A 36 2.36 1.54 6.11
CA ASP A 36 3.65 1.43 6.78
C ASP A 36 3.85 2.54 7.83
N GLY A 37 5.03 2.58 8.47
CA GLY A 37 5.36 3.61 9.44
C GLY A 37 5.41 5.04 8.85
N ASN A 38 5.66 5.18 7.55
CA ASN A 38 5.65 6.48 6.88
C ASN A 38 4.22 7.02 6.71
N ILE A 39 3.29 6.17 6.28
CA ILE A 39 1.87 6.53 6.20
C ILE A 39 1.35 6.89 7.58
N LEU A 40 1.68 6.12 8.61
CA LEU A 40 1.31 6.42 9.99
C LEU A 40 1.82 7.80 10.43
N ALA A 41 3.08 8.14 10.14
CA ALA A 41 3.64 9.44 10.46
C ALA A 41 2.95 10.58 9.69
N LEU A 42 2.67 10.39 8.41
CA LEU A 42 2.02 11.38 7.55
C LEU A 42 0.58 11.67 7.98
N VAL A 43 -0.21 10.66 8.32
CA VAL A 43 -1.59 10.81 8.83
C VAL A 43 -1.67 11.70 10.08
N HIS A 44 -0.58 11.76 10.88
CA HIS A 44 -0.53 12.60 12.08
C HIS A 44 0.04 14.01 11.84
N ARG A 45 0.58 14.27 10.66
CA ARG A 45 1.23 15.55 10.33
C ARG A 45 0.52 16.34 9.25
N ASP A 46 -0.34 15.68 8.47
CA ASP A 46 -1.00 16.24 7.31
C ASP A 46 -2.49 15.83 7.32
N ALA A 47 -3.37 16.81 7.56
CA ALA A 47 -4.80 16.58 7.66
C ALA A 47 -5.44 16.20 6.31
N ASP A 48 -4.90 16.70 5.20
CA ASP A 48 -5.40 16.37 3.86
C ASP A 48 -5.01 14.95 3.48
N TYR A 49 -3.77 14.57 3.78
CA TYR A 49 -3.34 13.19 3.60
C TYR A 49 -4.11 12.22 4.50
N ARG A 50 -4.42 12.61 5.73
CA ARG A 50 -5.28 11.83 6.61
C ARG A 50 -6.64 11.56 5.98
N ARG A 51 -7.30 12.59 5.40
CA ARG A 51 -8.58 12.43 4.68
C ARG A 51 -8.44 11.41 3.55
N THR A 52 -7.35 11.49 2.78
CA THR A 52 -7.06 10.51 1.73
C THR A 52 -7.00 9.07 2.28
N VAL A 53 -6.39 8.85 3.44
CA VAL A 53 -6.33 7.51 4.05
C VAL A 53 -7.67 7.10 4.67
N ASP A 54 -8.44 8.04 5.22
CA ASP A 54 -9.76 7.80 5.81
C ASP A 54 -10.83 7.46 4.76
N GLU A 55 -10.70 7.94 3.53
CA GLU A 55 -11.61 7.61 2.41
C GLU A 55 -11.34 6.23 1.80
N ALA A 56 -10.18 5.61 2.08
CA ALA A 56 -9.91 4.24 1.67
C ALA A 56 -10.96 3.27 2.23
N MET A 57 -11.21 2.17 1.56
CA MET A 57 -12.08 1.11 2.08
C MET A 57 -11.61 0.62 3.45
N PHE A 58 -10.33 0.41 3.58
CA PHE A 58 -9.56 0.11 4.79
C PHE A 58 -8.07 0.17 4.47
N SER A 59 -7.24 0.05 5.51
CA SER A 59 -5.79 -0.12 5.35
C SER A 59 -5.38 -1.51 5.81
N ILE A 60 -4.41 -2.15 5.14
CA ILE A 60 -3.70 -3.29 5.68
C ILE A 60 -2.44 -2.82 6.42
N CYS A 61 -2.02 -3.58 7.42
CA CYS A 61 -0.86 -3.22 8.24
C CYS A 61 0.44 -3.75 7.61
N ASP A 62 1.21 -2.88 6.97
CA ASP A 62 2.54 -3.21 6.40
C ASP A 62 3.68 -3.00 7.41
N SER A 63 3.39 -2.35 8.54
CA SER A 63 4.37 -2.09 9.59
C SER A 63 4.42 -3.24 10.60
N SER A 64 5.58 -3.82 10.80
CA SER A 64 5.81 -4.82 11.87
C SER A 64 5.82 -4.19 13.28
N TRP A 65 5.97 -2.86 13.39
CA TRP A 65 5.98 -2.14 14.67
C TRP A 65 4.57 -1.86 15.21
N VAL A 66 3.57 -1.66 14.35
CA VAL A 66 2.18 -1.41 14.79
C VAL A 66 1.64 -2.53 15.66
N PRO A 67 1.76 -3.83 15.30
CA PRO A 67 1.36 -4.93 16.19
C PRO A 67 2.08 -4.95 17.54
N LEU A 68 3.36 -4.56 17.57
CA LEU A 68 4.13 -4.46 18.83
C LEU A 68 3.58 -3.35 19.72
N PHE A 69 3.25 -2.19 19.15
CA PHE A 69 2.63 -1.10 19.88
C PHE A 69 1.24 -1.47 20.41
N LEU A 70 0.40 -2.14 19.60
CA LEU A 70 -0.91 -2.62 20.02
C LEU A 70 -0.81 -3.60 21.19
N ARG A 71 0.16 -4.51 21.14
CA ARG A 71 0.42 -5.44 22.23
C ARG A 71 0.84 -4.74 23.52
N HIS A 72 1.71 -3.74 23.41
CA HIS A 72 2.23 -3.02 24.58
C HIS A 72 1.21 -2.04 25.18
N LEU A 73 0.48 -1.29 24.34
CA LEU A 73 -0.46 -0.26 24.79
C LEU A 73 -1.80 -0.82 25.27
N TYR A 74 -2.31 -1.83 24.55
CA TYR A 74 -3.68 -2.31 24.71
C TYR A 74 -3.78 -3.80 25.07
N GLY A 75 -2.64 -4.53 25.14
CA GLY A 75 -2.64 -5.99 25.33
C GLY A 75 -3.17 -6.77 24.13
N ILE A 76 -3.42 -6.12 23.00
CA ILE A 76 -4.04 -6.69 21.80
C ILE A 76 -2.95 -7.33 20.93
N ARG A 77 -3.14 -8.60 20.57
CA ARG A 77 -2.25 -9.30 19.63
C ARG A 77 -2.85 -9.24 18.24
N ARG A 78 -2.11 -8.67 17.28
CA ARG A 78 -2.43 -8.64 15.85
C ARG A 78 -1.18 -9.05 15.06
N SER A 79 -1.39 -9.59 13.86
CA SER A 79 -0.34 -9.84 12.88
C SER A 79 -0.32 -8.71 11.86
N HIS A 80 0.84 -8.45 11.25
CA HIS A 80 0.90 -7.60 10.07
C HIS A 80 0.66 -8.42 8.81
N TYR A 81 0.01 -7.82 7.82
CA TYR A 81 -0.16 -8.37 6.49
C TYR A 81 0.47 -7.41 5.49
N CYS A 82 1.72 -7.68 5.09
CA CYS A 82 2.48 -6.73 4.29
C CYS A 82 2.03 -6.72 2.82
N GLY A 83 2.20 -5.56 2.18
CA GLY A 83 1.80 -5.36 0.78
C GLY A 83 2.44 -6.34 -0.20
N ALA A 84 3.72 -6.70 0.02
CA ALA A 84 4.39 -7.70 -0.81
C ALA A 84 3.76 -9.10 -0.69
N GLN A 85 3.32 -9.48 0.52
CA GLN A 85 2.63 -10.76 0.71
C GLN A 85 1.24 -10.72 0.08
N MET A 86 0.48 -9.64 0.28
CA MET A 86 -0.84 -9.46 -0.34
C MET A 86 -0.74 -9.51 -1.86
N PHE A 87 0.24 -8.83 -2.45
CA PHE A 87 0.48 -8.85 -3.88
C PHE A 87 0.71 -10.28 -4.38
N ARG A 88 1.62 -11.01 -3.72
CA ARG A 88 1.90 -12.40 -4.08
C ARG A 88 0.68 -13.30 -3.96
N ASP A 89 -0.01 -13.25 -2.81
CA ASP A 89 -1.21 -14.07 -2.55
C ASP A 89 -2.30 -13.88 -3.60
N VAL A 90 -2.52 -12.63 -4.00
CA VAL A 90 -3.54 -12.30 -5.00
C VAL A 90 -3.09 -12.69 -6.41
N VAL A 91 -1.84 -12.43 -6.79
CA VAL A 91 -1.34 -12.79 -8.11
C VAL A 91 -1.30 -14.30 -8.30
N GLU A 92 -0.83 -15.07 -7.30
CA GLU A 92 -0.74 -16.54 -7.38
C GLU A 92 -2.12 -17.21 -7.26
N GLY A 93 -2.97 -16.70 -6.37
CA GLY A 93 -4.17 -17.41 -5.90
C GLY A 93 -5.47 -16.99 -6.58
N SER A 94 -5.46 -16.09 -7.56
CA SER A 94 -6.70 -15.55 -8.10
C SER A 94 -6.82 -15.63 -9.63
N SER A 95 -8.07 -15.67 -10.08
CA SER A 95 -8.45 -15.51 -11.48
C SER A 95 -8.87 -14.08 -11.85
N TYR A 96 -8.57 -13.09 -10.97
CA TYR A 96 -8.92 -11.70 -11.21
C TYR A 96 -8.17 -11.13 -12.43
N ARG A 97 -8.84 -10.27 -13.17
CA ARG A 97 -8.18 -9.41 -14.16
C ARG A 97 -7.46 -8.30 -13.41
N MET A 98 -6.18 -8.15 -13.64
CA MET A 98 -5.36 -7.18 -12.92
C MET A 98 -4.74 -6.15 -13.87
N ALA A 99 -4.52 -4.93 -13.39
CA ALA A 99 -3.72 -3.91 -14.03
C ALA A 99 -2.58 -3.49 -13.11
N PHE A 100 -1.43 -3.15 -13.69
CA PHE A 100 -0.21 -2.80 -12.97
C PHE A 100 0.23 -1.40 -13.38
N LEU A 101 0.11 -0.42 -12.48
CA LEU A 101 0.32 0.99 -12.75
C LEU A 101 1.53 1.54 -12.00
N GLY A 102 2.38 2.31 -12.69
CA GLY A 102 3.55 2.96 -12.09
C GLY A 102 4.83 2.14 -12.25
N GLY A 103 5.94 2.73 -11.84
CA GLY A 103 7.26 2.23 -12.19
C GLY A 103 7.64 2.61 -13.63
N GLY A 104 8.95 2.57 -13.93
CA GLY A 104 9.42 2.80 -15.31
C GLY A 104 9.23 1.57 -16.20
N ALA A 105 9.29 1.78 -17.52
CA ALA A 105 9.06 0.75 -18.53
C ALA A 105 9.88 -0.54 -18.29
N GLN A 106 11.15 -0.42 -17.87
CA GLN A 106 12.00 -1.58 -17.59
C GLN A 106 11.48 -2.37 -16.38
N VAL A 107 11.14 -1.67 -15.28
CA VAL A 107 10.58 -2.31 -14.06
C VAL A 107 9.31 -3.09 -14.40
N LEU A 108 8.42 -2.52 -15.22
CA LEU A 108 7.18 -3.18 -15.63
C LEU A 108 7.41 -4.39 -16.51
N ARG A 109 8.38 -4.35 -17.45
CA ARG A 109 8.77 -5.52 -18.26
C ARG A 109 9.30 -6.66 -17.39
N ASP A 110 10.22 -6.33 -16.48
CA ASP A 110 10.86 -7.33 -15.61
C ASP A 110 9.88 -7.87 -14.57
N LEU A 111 8.98 -7.02 -14.07
CA LEU A 111 7.87 -7.46 -13.20
C LEU A 111 6.98 -8.47 -13.92
N ARG A 112 6.53 -8.15 -15.15
CA ARG A 112 5.74 -9.08 -15.95
C ARG A 112 6.43 -10.42 -16.09
N THR A 113 7.71 -10.42 -16.45
CA THR A 113 8.50 -11.65 -16.58
C THR A 113 8.61 -12.40 -15.26
N GLY A 114 8.83 -11.67 -14.14
CA GLY A 114 9.03 -12.26 -12.81
C GLY A 114 7.78 -12.90 -12.22
N ILE A 115 6.58 -12.37 -12.52
CA ILE A 115 5.32 -12.87 -11.94
C ILE A 115 4.48 -13.75 -12.88
N THR A 116 4.79 -13.78 -14.19
CA THR A 116 4.13 -14.70 -15.13
C THR A 116 4.25 -16.17 -14.74
N PRO A 117 5.37 -16.67 -14.17
CA PRO A 117 5.45 -18.04 -13.67
C PRO A 117 4.46 -18.36 -12.54
N TRP A 118 4.03 -17.36 -11.78
CA TRP A 118 3.04 -17.53 -10.70
C TRP A 118 1.62 -17.62 -11.26
N ASN A 119 1.34 -16.84 -12.30
CA ASN A 119 0.04 -16.78 -12.95
C ASN A 119 0.23 -16.43 -14.44
N PRO A 120 0.18 -17.42 -15.34
CA PRO A 120 0.40 -17.20 -16.77
C PRO A 120 -0.57 -16.19 -17.41
N ALA A 121 -1.78 -16.03 -16.86
CA ALA A 121 -2.75 -15.05 -17.38
C ALA A 121 -2.24 -13.59 -17.27
N VAL A 122 -1.31 -13.34 -16.35
CA VAL A 122 -0.70 -11.99 -16.16
C VAL A 122 0.01 -11.51 -17.43
N ALA A 123 0.53 -12.40 -18.26
CA ALA A 123 1.23 -12.02 -19.49
C ALA A 123 0.37 -11.15 -20.43
N GLY A 124 -0.96 -11.38 -20.44
CA GLY A 124 -1.92 -10.61 -21.25
C GLY A 124 -2.56 -9.42 -20.54
N MET A 125 -2.21 -9.15 -19.28
CA MET A 125 -2.78 -8.04 -18.51
C MET A 125 -2.07 -6.71 -18.79
N PRO A 126 -2.75 -5.56 -18.56
CA PRO A 126 -2.14 -4.24 -18.77
C PRO A 126 -1.08 -3.91 -17.76
N PHE A 127 0.10 -3.50 -18.24
CA PHE A 127 1.18 -2.88 -17.47
C PHE A 127 1.35 -1.45 -18.00
N VAL A 128 1.05 -0.47 -17.17
CA VAL A 128 0.93 0.94 -17.57
C VAL A 128 2.00 1.77 -16.88
N GLU A 129 2.94 2.27 -17.65
CA GLU A 129 3.87 3.30 -17.16
C GLU A 129 3.11 4.60 -16.93
N LEU A 130 3.35 5.21 -15.79
CA LEU A 130 2.80 6.52 -15.45
C LEU A 130 3.89 7.59 -15.59
N PRO A 131 3.55 8.80 -16.07
CA PRO A 131 4.51 9.88 -16.19
C PRO A 131 5.10 10.28 -14.84
N PHE A 132 6.34 10.75 -14.83
CA PHE A 132 6.96 11.33 -13.65
C PHE A 132 6.57 12.80 -13.53
N CYS A 133 5.40 13.06 -12.94
CA CYS A 133 4.84 14.40 -12.76
C CYS A 133 4.23 14.52 -11.35
N PRO A 134 3.91 15.73 -10.86
CA PRO A 134 3.09 15.95 -9.66
C PRO A 134 1.75 15.21 -9.73
N VAL A 135 1.15 14.94 -8.56
CA VAL A 135 -0.11 14.17 -8.51
C VAL A 135 -1.27 14.92 -9.17
N GLU A 136 -1.19 16.23 -9.23
CA GLU A 136 -2.18 17.13 -9.83
C GLU A 136 -2.19 17.06 -11.37
N GLU A 137 -1.08 16.68 -11.99
CA GLU A 137 -0.85 16.74 -13.43
C GLU A 137 -1.18 15.45 -14.18
N PHE A 138 -1.64 14.39 -13.49
CA PHE A 138 -2.07 13.18 -14.17
C PHE A 138 -3.38 13.40 -14.93
N ASP A 139 -3.46 12.87 -16.14
CA ASP A 139 -4.72 12.77 -16.88
C ASP A 139 -5.55 11.59 -16.34
N TYR A 140 -6.28 11.85 -15.24
CA TYR A 140 -7.10 10.85 -14.55
C TYR A 140 -8.20 10.27 -15.46
N SER A 141 -8.75 11.08 -16.35
CA SER A 141 -9.80 10.65 -17.27
C SER A 141 -9.27 9.65 -18.29
N ALA A 142 -8.12 9.94 -18.92
CA ALA A 142 -7.50 9.03 -19.87
C ALA A 142 -7.01 7.73 -19.19
N ILE A 143 -6.44 7.83 -17.98
CA ILE A 143 -6.01 6.65 -17.21
C ILE A 143 -7.24 5.79 -16.87
N ALA A 144 -8.30 6.39 -16.36
CA ALA A 144 -9.52 5.68 -15.99
C ALA A 144 -10.20 5.01 -17.20
N ALA A 145 -10.28 5.69 -18.34
CA ALA A 145 -10.84 5.13 -19.57
C ALA A 145 -10.13 3.82 -19.94
N ARG A 146 -8.79 3.80 -19.95
CA ARG A 146 -7.99 2.61 -20.24
C ARG A 146 -8.21 1.48 -19.22
N LEU A 147 -8.38 1.81 -17.94
CA LEU A 147 -8.62 0.83 -16.88
C LEU A 147 -10.03 0.26 -16.97
N ASN A 148 -11.04 1.09 -17.19
CA ASN A 148 -12.42 0.67 -17.37
C ASN A 148 -12.55 -0.25 -18.60
N ASP A 149 -11.93 0.10 -19.72
CA ASP A 149 -11.90 -0.73 -20.93
C ASP A 149 -11.18 -2.08 -20.72
N SER A 150 -10.14 -2.09 -19.87
CA SER A 150 -9.43 -3.32 -19.54
C SER A 150 -10.25 -4.31 -18.73
N GLY A 151 -11.30 -3.85 -18.06
CA GLY A 151 -12.11 -4.64 -17.14
C GLY A 151 -11.33 -5.16 -15.93
N ALA A 152 -10.33 -4.43 -15.46
CA ALA A 152 -9.49 -4.85 -14.34
C ALA A 152 -10.28 -4.85 -13.01
N ASP A 153 -10.32 -6.01 -12.36
CA ASP A 153 -10.89 -6.17 -11.01
C ASP A 153 -9.99 -5.58 -9.94
N ILE A 154 -8.68 -5.68 -10.13
CA ILE A 154 -7.65 -5.18 -9.21
C ILE A 154 -6.65 -4.32 -9.97
N ILE A 155 -6.32 -3.18 -9.39
CA ILE A 155 -5.40 -2.21 -9.96
C ILE A 155 -4.26 -1.98 -8.96
N TRP A 156 -3.09 -2.54 -9.27
CA TRP A 156 -1.89 -2.35 -8.45
C TRP A 156 -1.23 -1.03 -8.77
N VAL A 157 -1.01 -0.19 -7.74
CA VAL A 157 -0.42 1.14 -7.89
C VAL A 157 0.93 1.21 -7.19
N ALA A 158 2.00 1.60 -7.91
CA ALA A 158 3.37 1.63 -7.42
C ALA A 158 4.03 3.00 -7.63
N LEU A 159 3.50 4.04 -6.98
CA LEU A 159 4.04 5.41 -7.01
C LEU A 159 4.78 5.78 -5.72
N GLY A 160 4.56 5.03 -4.64
CA GLY A 160 5.07 5.31 -3.31
C GLY A 160 4.30 6.41 -2.56
N ALA A 161 4.21 6.26 -1.23
CA ALA A 161 3.52 7.22 -0.36
C ALA A 161 4.30 8.55 -0.25
N PRO A 162 3.60 9.71 -0.17
CA PRO A 162 2.13 9.90 -0.15
C PRO A 162 1.46 9.90 -1.53
N LYS A 163 2.22 10.00 -2.60
CA LYS A 163 1.71 10.23 -3.96
C LYS A 163 0.74 9.14 -4.42
N GLN A 164 0.97 7.87 -4.06
CA GLN A 164 0.12 6.77 -4.51
C GLN A 164 -1.28 6.81 -3.89
N GLU A 165 -1.41 7.18 -2.61
CA GLU A 165 -2.71 7.29 -1.95
C GLU A 165 -3.51 8.46 -2.53
N GLN A 166 -2.87 9.61 -2.71
CA GLN A 166 -3.46 10.79 -3.35
C GLN A 166 -3.87 10.50 -4.80
N PHE A 167 -3.04 9.76 -5.53
CA PHE A 167 -3.36 9.31 -6.89
C PHE A 167 -4.61 8.41 -6.91
N MET A 168 -4.67 7.43 -6.02
CA MET A 168 -5.82 6.52 -5.93
C MET A 168 -7.11 7.27 -5.55
N GLN A 169 -7.04 8.21 -4.61
CA GLN A 169 -8.17 9.04 -4.23
C GLN A 169 -8.71 9.86 -5.42
N ARG A 170 -7.81 10.50 -6.16
CA ARG A 170 -8.19 11.32 -7.33
C ARG A 170 -8.68 10.51 -8.52
N LEU A 171 -8.15 9.29 -8.69
CA LEU A 171 -8.59 8.39 -9.76
C LEU A 171 -9.94 7.74 -9.48
N LEU A 172 -10.29 7.54 -8.20
CA LEU A 172 -11.50 6.83 -7.77
C LEU A 172 -12.79 7.34 -8.44
N PRO A 173 -13.08 8.65 -8.51
CA PRO A 173 -14.32 9.16 -9.11
C PRO A 173 -14.47 8.86 -10.62
N HIS A 174 -13.38 8.52 -11.30
CA HIS A 174 -13.36 8.23 -12.73
C HIS A 174 -13.49 6.75 -13.05
N LEU A 175 -13.37 5.86 -12.03
CA LEU A 175 -13.46 4.42 -12.21
C LEU A 175 -14.92 3.95 -12.13
N SER A 176 -15.31 3.08 -13.06
CA SER A 176 -16.62 2.40 -13.02
C SER A 176 -16.62 1.17 -12.11
N HIS A 177 -15.46 0.55 -11.90
CA HIS A 177 -15.25 -0.64 -11.08
C HIS A 177 -13.77 -0.83 -10.77
N GLY A 178 -13.45 -1.87 -10.01
CA GLY A 178 -12.07 -2.26 -9.68
C GLY A 178 -11.55 -1.67 -8.37
N VAL A 179 -10.71 -2.43 -7.70
CA VAL A 179 -10.10 -2.04 -6.42
C VAL A 179 -8.63 -1.71 -6.63
N MET A 180 -8.28 -0.47 -6.35
CA MET A 180 -6.88 -0.02 -6.37
C MET A 180 -6.16 -0.41 -5.08
N ILE A 181 -4.90 -0.85 -5.18
CA ILE A 181 -4.09 -1.22 -4.03
C ILE A 181 -2.71 -0.58 -4.16
N GLY A 182 -2.37 0.30 -3.22
CA GLY A 182 -1.10 1.03 -3.22
C GLY A 182 0.03 0.20 -2.64
N VAL A 183 0.88 -0.37 -3.48
CA VAL A 183 1.94 -1.32 -3.06
C VAL A 183 3.37 -0.74 -3.08
N GLY A 184 3.56 0.45 -3.63
CA GLY A 184 4.84 1.15 -3.62
C GLY A 184 6.00 0.34 -4.19
N ALA A 185 6.98 -0.01 -3.34
CA ALA A 185 8.22 -0.66 -3.77
C ALA A 185 8.07 -2.14 -4.18
N VAL A 186 6.90 -2.74 -4.09
CA VAL A 186 6.66 -4.16 -4.39
C VAL A 186 7.04 -4.51 -5.83
N PHE A 187 6.78 -3.61 -6.77
CA PHE A 187 7.18 -3.82 -8.17
C PHE A 187 8.70 -3.95 -8.30
N ASN A 188 9.47 -3.13 -7.60
CA ASN A 188 10.94 -3.23 -7.63
C ASN A 188 11.46 -4.53 -6.99
N PHE A 189 10.74 -5.08 -6.01
CA PHE A 189 11.12 -6.36 -5.40
C PHE A 189 10.92 -7.53 -6.36
N TYR A 190 9.78 -7.61 -7.01
CA TYR A 190 9.43 -8.74 -7.88
C TYR A 190 9.94 -8.60 -9.32
N SER A 191 10.38 -7.40 -9.72
CA SER A 191 11.17 -7.18 -10.95
C SER A 191 12.66 -7.45 -10.74
N GLY A 192 13.13 -7.68 -9.51
CA GLY A 192 14.55 -7.91 -9.21
C GLY A 192 15.43 -6.66 -9.14
N HIS A 193 14.86 -5.46 -9.37
CA HIS A 193 15.61 -4.18 -9.31
C HIS A 193 16.06 -3.81 -7.90
N VAL A 194 15.31 -4.22 -6.88
CA VAL A 194 15.67 -4.02 -5.48
C VAL A 194 15.60 -5.36 -4.73
N ARG A 195 16.69 -5.72 -4.07
CA ARG A 195 16.71 -6.92 -3.22
C ARG A 195 15.93 -6.66 -1.94
N ARG A 196 15.04 -7.55 -1.61
CA ARG A 196 14.34 -7.54 -0.33
C ARG A 196 15.28 -7.97 0.79
N ALA A 197 15.09 -7.44 1.99
CA ALA A 197 15.88 -7.86 3.15
C ALA A 197 15.82 -9.38 3.36
N PRO A 198 16.92 -10.02 3.80
CA PRO A 198 16.94 -11.44 4.12
C PRO A 198 15.84 -11.85 5.10
N ALA A 199 15.37 -13.10 5.02
CA ALA A 199 14.23 -13.56 5.83
C ALA A 199 14.47 -13.37 7.35
N TRP A 200 15.70 -13.62 7.82
CA TRP A 200 16.06 -13.43 9.24
C TRP A 200 15.99 -11.96 9.69
N MET A 201 16.36 -11.00 8.83
CA MET A 201 16.20 -9.58 9.15
C MET A 201 14.72 -9.18 9.20
N ARG A 202 13.89 -9.74 8.31
CA ARG A 202 12.44 -9.50 8.32
C ARG A 202 11.77 -10.08 9.56
N SER A 203 12.17 -11.27 9.99
CA SER A 203 11.65 -11.90 11.22
C SER A 203 12.02 -11.14 12.49
N LEU A 204 13.15 -10.41 12.47
CA LEU A 204 13.60 -9.53 13.55
C LEU A 204 13.10 -8.08 13.42
N HIS A 205 12.21 -7.80 12.47
CA HIS A 205 11.69 -6.44 12.20
C HIS A 205 12.77 -5.41 11.79
N LEU A 206 13.88 -5.87 11.21
CA LEU A 206 15.04 -5.06 10.83
C LEU A 206 15.08 -4.69 9.33
N GLU A 207 14.00 -4.93 8.58
CA GLU A 207 13.94 -4.60 7.14
C GLU A 207 14.22 -3.10 6.88
N PHE A 208 13.82 -2.21 7.79
CA PHE A 208 14.10 -0.78 7.68
C PHE A 208 15.60 -0.46 7.69
N LEU A 209 16.40 -1.16 8.52
CA LEU A 209 17.86 -1.00 8.54
C LEU A 209 18.47 -1.41 7.21
N TYR A 210 18.08 -2.57 6.68
CA TYR A 210 18.54 -3.01 5.36
C TYR A 210 18.28 -1.96 4.28
N ARG A 211 17.07 -1.35 4.30
CA ARG A 211 16.69 -0.31 3.35
C ARG A 211 17.45 1.00 3.54
N ILE A 212 17.86 1.35 4.76
CA ILE A 212 18.74 2.50 5.00
C ILE A 212 20.08 2.32 4.30
N PHE A 213 20.66 1.12 4.35
CA PHE A 213 21.93 0.84 3.69
C PHE A 213 21.82 0.78 2.16
N THR A 214 20.70 0.28 1.63
CA THR A 214 20.53 0.13 0.18
C THR A 214 19.99 1.37 -0.52
N GLU A 215 19.19 2.19 0.17
CA GLU A 215 18.55 3.41 -0.36
C GLU A 215 18.68 4.60 0.62
N PRO A 216 19.91 5.04 1.00
CA PRO A 216 20.12 5.95 2.14
C PRO A 216 19.37 7.28 2.01
N ARG A 217 19.47 7.94 0.86
CA ARG A 217 18.85 9.26 0.64
C ARG A 217 17.33 9.25 0.85
N LYS A 218 16.65 8.22 0.38
CA LYS A 218 15.20 8.06 0.46
C LYS A 218 14.75 7.65 1.86
N GLN A 219 15.51 6.74 2.48
CA GLN A 219 15.14 6.18 3.78
C GLN A 219 15.49 7.10 4.96
N LEU A 220 16.57 7.88 4.90
CA LEU A 220 16.92 8.83 5.97
C LEU A 220 15.81 9.85 6.23
N LYS A 221 15.19 10.42 5.18
CA LYS A 221 14.06 11.33 5.34
C LYS A 221 12.88 10.64 6.02
N ARG A 222 12.52 9.43 5.55
CA ARG A 222 11.43 8.62 6.14
C ARG A 222 11.71 8.26 7.59
N CYS A 223 12.91 7.77 7.89
CA CYS A 223 13.31 7.41 9.24
C CYS A 223 13.26 8.59 10.20
N ARG A 224 13.74 9.76 9.77
CA ARG A 224 13.65 11.00 10.56
C ARG A 224 12.19 11.32 10.90
N ASP A 225 11.31 11.29 9.90
CA ASP A 225 9.90 11.63 10.07
C ASP A 225 9.19 10.62 10.99
N ILE A 226 9.49 9.34 10.85
CA ILE A 226 9.00 8.26 11.72
C ILE A 226 9.53 8.45 13.16
N LEU A 227 10.84 8.65 13.34
CA LEU A 227 11.47 8.78 14.65
C LEU A 227 10.96 10.01 15.44
N ILE A 228 10.62 11.09 14.75
CA ILE A 228 10.05 12.29 15.39
C ILE A 228 8.57 12.04 15.76
N THR A 229 7.81 11.37 14.90
CA THR A 229 6.35 11.28 15.03
C THR A 229 5.92 10.11 15.92
N LEU A 230 6.49 8.91 15.75
CA LEU A 230 6.05 7.72 16.48
C LEU A 230 6.15 7.81 18.00
N PRO A 231 7.24 8.37 18.61
CA PRO A 231 7.28 8.52 20.07
C PRO A 231 6.15 9.41 20.59
N SER A 232 5.85 10.50 19.90
CA SER A 232 4.77 11.42 20.31
C SER A 232 3.39 10.74 20.23
N ILE A 233 3.13 9.94 19.20
CA ILE A 233 1.90 9.14 19.06
C ILE A 233 1.81 8.16 20.22
N PHE A 234 2.88 7.41 20.47
CA PHE A 234 2.92 6.40 21.52
C PHE A 234 2.66 7.00 22.91
N PHE A 235 3.30 8.13 23.25
CA PHE A 235 3.11 8.79 24.53
C PHE A 235 1.70 9.37 24.70
N LYS A 236 1.13 9.97 23.67
CA LYS A 236 -0.25 10.49 23.68
C LYS A 236 -1.26 9.38 23.87
N GLU A 237 -1.14 8.28 23.15
CA GLU A 237 -2.01 7.12 23.32
C GLU A 237 -1.90 6.51 24.73
N LYS A 238 -0.69 6.39 25.27
CA LYS A 238 -0.46 5.86 26.62
C LYS A 238 -1.05 6.76 27.70
N SER A 239 -1.05 8.09 27.51
CA SER A 239 -1.61 9.05 28.47
C SER A 239 -3.13 9.21 28.37
N GLY A 240 -3.81 8.46 27.48
CA GLY A 240 -5.24 8.58 27.25
C GLY A 240 -5.67 9.90 26.62
N GLN A 241 -4.73 10.73 26.19
CA GLN A 241 -5.01 11.93 25.43
C GLN A 241 -5.46 11.51 24.03
N LYS A 242 -6.74 11.79 23.68
CA LYS A 242 -7.20 11.63 22.30
C LYS A 242 -6.25 12.39 21.38
N LEU A 243 -5.68 11.70 20.40
CA LEU A 243 -4.89 12.35 19.36
C LEU A 243 -5.75 13.46 18.75
N PRO A 244 -5.24 14.71 18.64
CA PRO A 244 -6.05 15.80 18.14
C PRO A 244 -6.60 15.45 16.76
N CYS A 245 -7.91 15.54 16.63
CA CYS A 245 -8.57 15.62 15.33
C CYS A 245 -8.28 17.05 14.83
N PHE A 246 -7.25 17.22 13.98
CA PHE A 246 -7.07 18.45 13.23
C PHE A 246 -7.92 18.44 11.98
#